data_0f34d3a206da052724730a62914ae106
#
_entry.id   0f34d3a206da052724730a62914ae106
#
_cell.length_a   1.000
_cell.length_b   1.000
_cell.length_c   1.000
_cell.angle_alpha   90.00
_cell.angle_beta   90.00
_cell.angle_gamma   90.00
#
_symmetry.space_group_name_H-M   'P 1'
#
loop_
_entity.id
_entity.type
_entity.pdbx_description
1 polymer ?
#
loop_
_entity_poly.entity_id
_entity_poly.type
_entity_poly.pdbx_seq_one_letter_code
_entity_poly.pdbx_strand_id
1 'polypeptide(L)'
;MTRRLAAALAILGALLLGGCGNDYGIDQNGHKIAAERLDKQWLVLNYWAEWCGPCRTEIPELNVLAEQLKGKKIGVFGVNFDNVQGEELKSASEKLGIKFTVLAQDPADLFELPRSEALPVTYIIDNKGKVREQLMGEQTAAGVMAKLEALQAKN
;
A
#
# COMPACT_ATOMS: atom_id res chain seq x y z
N MET A 1 27.80 60.58 26.33
CA MET A 1 26.53 59.87 26.51
C MET A 1 26.26 59.02 25.27
N THR A 2 26.64 57.78 25.26
CA THR A 2 26.55 56.89 24.11
C THR A 2 25.59 55.73 24.43
N ARG A 3 24.39 55.76 23.87
CA ARG A 3 23.41 54.70 23.97
C ARG A 3 23.80 53.58 23.03
N ARG A 4 24.18 52.43 23.56
CA ARG A 4 24.40 51.18 22.82
C ARG A 4 23.06 50.51 22.56
N LEU A 5 22.65 50.45 21.29
CA LEU A 5 21.54 49.62 20.84
C LEU A 5 22.05 48.18 20.72
N ALA A 6 21.55 47.29 21.53
CA ALA A 6 21.73 45.87 21.39
C ALA A 6 20.69 45.33 20.39
N ALA A 7 21.16 44.94 19.21
CA ALA A 7 20.35 44.22 18.23
C ALA A 7 20.26 42.75 18.64
N ALA A 8 19.09 42.33 19.11
CA ALA A 8 18.80 40.92 19.34
C ALA A 8 18.47 40.25 17.99
N LEU A 9 19.40 39.44 17.47
CA LEU A 9 19.15 38.54 16.36
C LEU A 9 18.31 37.36 16.88
N ALA A 10 17.01 37.36 16.57
CA ALA A 10 16.15 36.19 16.73
C ALA A 10 16.44 35.21 15.58
N ILE A 11 17.23 34.17 15.84
CA ILE A 11 17.42 33.06 14.93
C ILE A 11 16.17 32.20 15.03
N LEU A 12 15.30 32.39 14.04
CA LEU A 12 14.12 31.55 13.83
C LEU A 12 14.57 30.18 13.25
N GLY A 13 14.88 29.27 14.13
CA GLY A 13 15.17 27.87 13.75
C GLY A 13 13.94 27.22 13.18
N ALA A 14 13.85 27.14 11.85
CA ALA A 14 12.88 26.28 11.18
C ALA A 14 13.24 24.83 11.49
N LEU A 15 12.55 24.21 12.45
CA LEU A 15 12.56 22.76 12.61
C LEU A 15 11.91 22.17 11.36
N LEU A 16 12.74 21.69 10.45
CA LEU A 16 12.34 20.77 9.40
C LEU A 16 11.94 19.47 10.10
N LEU A 17 10.65 19.32 10.40
CA LEU A 17 10.04 18.04 10.73
C LEU A 17 10.07 17.20 9.45
N GLY A 18 11.23 16.61 9.16
CA GLY A 18 11.36 15.56 8.17
C GLY A 18 10.50 14.39 8.66
N GLY A 19 9.33 14.20 8.07
CA GLY A 19 8.48 13.04 8.35
C GLY A 19 9.27 11.77 8.04
N CYS A 20 9.63 10.99 9.07
CA CYS A 20 10.17 9.66 8.91
C CYS A 20 9.01 8.72 8.50
N GLY A 21 8.64 8.75 7.22
CA GLY A 21 7.78 7.74 6.61
C GLY A 21 8.62 6.62 6.01
N ASN A 22 8.04 5.44 5.85
CA ASN A 22 8.68 4.34 5.14
C ASN A 22 8.88 4.69 3.65
N ASP A 23 9.91 4.15 3.02
CA ASP A 23 10.08 4.24 1.57
C ASP A 23 9.46 2.99 0.91
N TYR A 24 8.38 3.21 0.18
CA TYR A 24 7.68 2.15 -0.56
C TYR A 24 8.09 2.08 -2.03
N GLY A 25 9.12 2.83 -2.43
CA GLY A 25 9.65 2.84 -3.78
C GLY A 25 8.73 3.48 -4.81
N ILE A 26 8.56 2.80 -5.95
CA ILE A 26 7.76 3.26 -7.08
C ILE A 26 6.61 2.30 -7.38
N ASP A 27 5.61 2.80 -8.11
CA ASP A 27 4.51 1.99 -8.64
C ASP A 27 4.85 1.38 -10.02
N GLN A 28 3.93 0.62 -10.57
CA GLN A 28 4.05 -0.01 -11.90
C GLN A 28 4.27 0.99 -13.05
N ASN A 29 4.04 2.27 -12.84
CA ASN A 29 4.24 3.35 -13.83
C ASN A 29 5.52 4.15 -13.57
N GLY A 30 6.31 3.77 -12.56
CA GLY A 30 7.54 4.46 -12.18
C GLY A 30 7.32 5.70 -11.31
N HIS A 31 6.12 5.95 -10.81
CA HIS A 31 5.84 7.08 -9.92
C HIS A 31 6.18 6.73 -8.48
N LYS A 32 6.87 7.65 -7.78
CA LYS A 32 7.17 7.46 -6.36
C LYS A 32 5.89 7.34 -5.54
N ILE A 33 5.87 6.36 -4.64
CA ILE A 33 4.74 6.12 -3.75
C ILE A 33 4.93 6.99 -2.50
N ALA A 34 3.96 7.88 -2.26
CA ALA A 34 3.95 8.69 -1.05
C ALA A 34 3.68 7.79 0.18
N ALA A 35 4.50 7.92 1.22
CA ALA A 35 4.39 7.11 2.42
C ALA A 35 3.00 7.20 3.08
N GLU A 36 2.36 8.37 3.01
CA GLU A 36 1.03 8.63 3.56
C GLU A 36 -0.07 7.76 2.94
N ARG A 37 0.20 7.15 1.77
CA ARG A 37 -0.75 6.23 1.13
C ARG A 37 -0.80 4.85 1.80
N LEU A 38 0.26 4.48 2.51
CA LEU A 38 0.37 3.19 3.21
C LEU A 38 0.50 3.38 4.72
N ASP A 39 1.31 4.34 5.17
CA ASP A 39 1.52 4.58 6.60
C ASP A 39 0.21 5.04 7.27
N LYS A 40 -0.08 4.47 8.44
CA LYS A 40 -1.26 4.81 9.27
C LYS A 40 -2.60 4.62 8.56
N GLN A 41 -2.64 3.79 7.52
CA GLN A 41 -3.87 3.39 6.82
C GLN A 41 -4.09 1.89 6.97
N TRP A 42 -5.33 1.46 6.80
CA TRP A 42 -5.63 0.06 6.56
C TRP A 42 -5.23 -0.29 5.13
N LEU A 43 -4.66 -1.49 4.93
CA LEU A 43 -4.21 -1.93 3.62
C LEU A 43 -4.83 -3.27 3.27
N VAL A 44 -5.21 -3.41 2.01
CA VAL A 44 -5.48 -4.67 1.34
C VAL A 44 -4.34 -4.88 0.37
N LEU A 45 -3.48 -5.83 0.66
CA LEU A 45 -2.28 -6.11 -0.12
C LEU A 45 -2.42 -7.48 -0.79
N ASN A 46 -2.53 -7.50 -2.12
CA ASN A 46 -2.77 -8.70 -2.91
C ASN A 46 -1.51 -9.11 -3.67
N TYR A 47 -1.12 -10.38 -3.53
CA TYR A 47 -0.05 -10.99 -4.31
C TYR A 47 -0.64 -11.76 -5.49
N TRP A 48 -0.10 -11.48 -6.68
CA TRP A 48 -0.57 -12.02 -7.94
C TRP A 48 0.60 -12.35 -8.89
N ALA A 49 0.33 -13.17 -9.90
CA ALA A 49 1.26 -13.43 -11.00
C ALA A 49 0.51 -13.51 -12.34
N GLU A 50 1.20 -13.27 -13.45
CA GLU A 50 0.59 -13.31 -14.79
C GLU A 50 0.10 -14.73 -15.16
N TRP A 51 0.81 -15.75 -14.71
CA TRP A 51 0.46 -17.16 -14.93
C TRP A 51 -0.65 -17.69 -14.00
N CYS A 52 -1.01 -16.95 -12.97
CA CYS A 52 -1.99 -17.38 -11.97
C CYS A 52 -3.43 -17.21 -12.47
N GLY A 53 -4.09 -18.31 -12.84
CA GLY A 53 -5.48 -18.31 -13.31
C GLY A 53 -6.47 -17.69 -12.32
N PRO A 54 -6.51 -18.15 -11.04
CA PRO A 54 -7.38 -17.59 -10.01
C PRO A 54 -7.14 -16.11 -9.72
N CYS A 55 -5.90 -15.61 -9.85
CA CYS A 55 -5.60 -14.18 -9.72
C CYS A 55 -6.34 -13.35 -10.78
N ARG A 56 -6.45 -13.87 -12.00
CA ARG A 56 -7.19 -13.19 -13.09
C ARG A 56 -8.67 -13.06 -12.77
N THR A 57 -9.23 -14.04 -12.08
CA THR A 57 -10.64 -14.03 -11.67
C THR A 57 -10.90 -12.98 -10.60
N GLU A 58 -10.01 -12.81 -9.62
CA GLU A 58 -10.23 -11.88 -8.51
C GLU A 58 -9.88 -10.42 -8.82
N ILE A 59 -8.97 -10.14 -9.78
CA ILE A 59 -8.53 -8.78 -10.11
C ILE A 59 -9.71 -7.82 -10.40
N PRO A 60 -10.74 -8.18 -11.18
CA PRO A 60 -11.92 -7.35 -11.36
C PRO A 60 -12.62 -6.98 -10.04
N GLU A 61 -12.71 -7.92 -9.11
CA GLU A 61 -13.28 -7.71 -7.78
C GLU A 61 -12.44 -6.74 -6.95
N LEU A 62 -11.11 -6.88 -6.99
CA LEU A 62 -10.20 -5.96 -6.32
C LEU A 62 -10.22 -4.56 -6.93
N ASN A 63 -10.44 -4.45 -8.24
CA ASN A 63 -10.66 -3.15 -8.90
C ASN A 63 -11.94 -2.48 -8.37
N VAL A 64 -13.04 -3.24 -8.22
CA VAL A 64 -14.29 -2.74 -7.63
C VAL A 64 -14.06 -2.31 -6.19
N LEU A 65 -13.37 -3.12 -5.40
CA LEU A 65 -13.03 -2.81 -4.02
C LEU A 65 -12.20 -1.51 -3.92
N ALA A 66 -11.18 -1.37 -4.75
CA ALA A 66 -10.34 -0.16 -4.78
C ALA A 66 -11.17 1.10 -5.09
N GLU A 67 -12.12 1.01 -6.01
CA GLU A 67 -13.02 2.11 -6.33
C GLU A 67 -13.96 2.46 -5.15
N GLN A 68 -14.53 1.45 -4.49
CA GLN A 68 -15.41 1.64 -3.32
C GLN A 68 -14.67 2.24 -2.11
N LEU A 69 -13.36 2.03 -2.03
CA LEU A 69 -12.52 2.51 -0.92
C LEU A 69 -11.89 3.88 -1.19
N LYS A 70 -12.08 4.47 -2.37
CA LYS A 70 -11.59 5.82 -2.66
C LYS A 70 -12.09 6.83 -1.63
N GLY A 71 -11.16 7.68 -1.16
CA GLY A 71 -11.45 8.70 -0.14
C GLY A 71 -11.59 8.15 1.29
N LYS A 72 -11.50 6.84 1.48
CA LYS A 72 -11.39 6.21 2.80
C LYS A 72 -9.91 6.05 3.16
N LYS A 73 -9.60 5.91 4.44
CA LYS A 73 -8.24 5.61 4.92
C LYS A 73 -7.93 4.11 4.80
N ILE A 74 -8.17 3.55 3.64
CA ILE A 74 -7.95 2.15 3.29
C ILE A 74 -7.40 2.11 1.87
N GLY A 75 -6.21 1.54 1.69
CA GLY A 75 -5.57 1.39 0.38
C GLY A 75 -5.66 -0.04 -0.14
N VAL A 76 -5.83 -0.19 -1.46
CA VAL A 76 -5.68 -1.49 -2.15
C VAL A 76 -4.42 -1.43 -3.00
N PHE A 77 -3.54 -2.40 -2.79
CA PHE A 77 -2.25 -2.49 -3.47
C PHE A 77 -2.00 -3.91 -3.97
N GLY A 78 -1.29 -4.02 -5.08
CA GLY A 78 -0.82 -5.28 -5.62
C GLY A 78 0.69 -5.43 -5.49
N VAL A 79 1.16 -6.67 -5.42
CA VAL A 79 2.57 -7.06 -5.51
C VAL A 79 2.68 -8.21 -6.49
N ASN A 80 3.60 -8.10 -7.45
CA ASN A 80 3.86 -9.20 -8.36
C ASN A 80 4.75 -10.25 -7.66
N PHE A 81 4.28 -11.49 -7.62
CA PHE A 81 4.95 -12.59 -6.92
C PHE A 81 6.31 -12.96 -7.54
N ASP A 82 6.43 -12.82 -8.86
CA ASP A 82 7.66 -13.12 -9.59
C ASP A 82 8.68 -11.98 -9.53
N ASN A 83 8.32 -10.88 -8.83
CA ASN A 83 9.17 -9.69 -8.65
C ASN A 83 9.66 -9.08 -9.96
N VAL A 84 8.84 -9.12 -11.02
CA VAL A 84 9.14 -8.44 -12.28
C VAL A 84 9.12 -6.93 -12.09
N GLN A 85 9.93 -6.20 -12.87
CA GLN A 85 10.20 -4.78 -12.65
C GLN A 85 9.99 -3.95 -13.92
N GLY A 86 9.88 -2.63 -13.77
CA GLY A 86 9.85 -1.67 -14.88
C GLY A 86 8.75 -1.95 -15.90
N GLU A 87 9.08 -1.92 -17.19
CA GLU A 87 8.13 -2.13 -18.28
C GLU A 87 7.47 -3.52 -18.25
N GLU A 88 8.16 -4.54 -17.73
CA GLU A 88 7.58 -5.87 -17.58
C GLU A 88 6.45 -5.86 -16.54
N LEU A 89 6.67 -5.24 -15.39
CA LEU A 89 5.65 -5.08 -14.35
C LEU A 89 4.44 -4.31 -14.86
N LYS A 90 4.69 -3.21 -15.58
CA LYS A 90 3.64 -2.40 -16.20
C LYS A 90 2.82 -3.22 -17.18
N SER A 91 3.49 -3.90 -18.13
CA SER A 91 2.84 -4.74 -19.13
C SER A 91 2.01 -5.87 -18.50
N ALA A 92 2.56 -6.56 -17.49
CA ALA A 92 1.85 -7.62 -16.79
C ALA A 92 0.58 -7.08 -16.07
N SER A 93 0.70 -5.92 -15.42
CA SER A 93 -0.42 -5.24 -14.75
C SER A 93 -1.53 -4.86 -15.75
N GLU A 94 -1.14 -4.30 -16.90
CA GLU A 94 -2.07 -3.91 -17.96
C GLU A 94 -2.78 -5.12 -18.58
N LYS A 95 -2.05 -6.21 -18.87
CA LYS A 95 -2.62 -7.46 -19.42
C LYS A 95 -3.68 -8.08 -18.49
N LEU A 96 -3.49 -7.96 -17.19
CA LEU A 96 -4.46 -8.45 -16.19
C LEU A 96 -5.57 -7.43 -15.89
N GLY A 97 -5.51 -6.23 -16.46
CA GLY A 97 -6.51 -5.17 -16.23
C GLY A 97 -6.50 -4.62 -14.82
N ILE A 98 -5.36 -4.61 -14.14
CA ILE A 98 -5.22 -4.07 -12.79
C ILE A 98 -5.37 -2.55 -12.83
N LYS A 99 -6.30 -1.99 -12.03
CA LYS A 99 -6.58 -0.55 -11.95
C LYS A 99 -6.13 0.08 -10.63
N PHE A 100 -5.76 -0.73 -9.66
CA PHE A 100 -5.17 -0.28 -8.39
C PHE A 100 -3.64 -0.18 -8.51
N THR A 101 -3.00 0.43 -7.52
CA THR A 101 -1.55 0.62 -7.50
C THR A 101 -0.85 -0.71 -7.25
N VAL A 102 0.14 -1.03 -8.08
CA VAL A 102 1.05 -2.16 -7.90
C VAL A 102 2.39 -1.63 -7.42
N LEU A 103 2.87 -2.16 -6.30
CA LEU A 103 4.17 -1.82 -5.73
C LEU A 103 5.26 -2.54 -6.51
N ALA A 104 6.26 -1.81 -7.01
CA ALA A 104 7.43 -2.43 -7.64
C ALA A 104 8.38 -3.06 -6.63
N GLN A 105 8.34 -2.59 -5.38
CA GLN A 105 9.08 -3.18 -4.27
C GLN A 105 8.13 -3.94 -3.36
N ASP A 106 8.49 -5.18 -3.05
CA ASP A 106 7.72 -6.02 -2.14
C ASP A 106 7.85 -5.49 -0.70
N PRO A 107 6.75 -5.08 -0.05
CA PRO A 107 6.77 -4.57 1.32
C PRO A 107 6.69 -5.68 2.39
N ALA A 108 6.87 -6.94 2.04
CA ALA A 108 6.71 -8.08 2.95
C ALA A 108 7.52 -7.93 4.24
N ASP A 109 8.77 -7.51 4.13
CA ASP A 109 9.66 -7.35 5.29
C ASP A 109 9.23 -6.16 6.18
N LEU A 110 8.67 -5.10 5.59
CA LEU A 110 8.19 -3.94 6.36
C LEU A 110 6.97 -4.27 7.23
N PHE A 111 6.11 -5.16 6.75
CA PHE A 111 4.89 -5.58 7.44
C PHE A 111 5.02 -6.94 8.11
N GLU A 112 6.21 -7.56 8.10
CA GLU A 112 6.45 -8.89 8.66
C GLU A 112 5.41 -9.91 8.16
N LEU A 113 5.13 -9.90 6.83
CA LEU A 113 4.12 -10.76 6.25
C LEU A 113 4.51 -12.24 6.36
N PRO A 114 3.59 -13.11 6.79
CA PRO A 114 3.81 -14.54 6.68
C PRO A 114 3.92 -14.91 5.19
N ARG A 115 4.96 -15.66 4.84
CA ARG A 115 5.18 -16.09 3.45
C ARG A 115 4.09 -17.05 3.02
N SER A 116 3.64 -16.91 1.77
CA SER A 116 2.71 -17.84 1.12
C SER A 116 3.36 -18.41 -0.13
N GLU A 117 3.25 -19.72 -0.32
CA GLU A 117 3.69 -20.41 -1.54
C GLU A 117 2.53 -20.58 -2.55
N ALA A 118 1.30 -20.20 -2.16
CA ALA A 118 0.12 -20.31 -2.99
C ALA A 118 -0.44 -18.93 -3.37
N LEU A 119 -0.94 -18.82 -4.60
CA LEU A 119 -1.60 -17.64 -5.14
C LEU A 119 -3.04 -17.94 -5.54
N PRO A 120 -3.92 -16.92 -5.48
CA PRO A 120 -3.66 -15.59 -4.91
C PRO A 120 -3.64 -15.61 -3.39
N VAL A 121 -2.99 -14.63 -2.79
CA VAL A 121 -3.07 -14.36 -1.35
C VAL A 121 -3.26 -12.87 -1.12
N THR A 122 -4.19 -12.54 -0.22
CA THR A 122 -4.48 -11.15 0.14
C THR A 122 -4.29 -10.96 1.64
N TYR A 123 -3.50 -9.98 2.02
CA TYR A 123 -3.30 -9.59 3.42
C TYR A 123 -4.13 -8.36 3.75
N ILE A 124 -4.77 -8.37 4.92
CA ILE A 124 -5.37 -7.18 5.52
C ILE A 124 -4.44 -6.73 6.64
N ILE A 125 -3.96 -5.50 6.53
CA ILE A 125 -3.00 -4.88 7.44
C ILE A 125 -3.69 -3.67 8.09
N ASP A 126 -3.58 -3.53 9.41
CA ASP A 126 -4.22 -2.42 10.12
C ASP A 126 -3.38 -1.12 10.03
N ASN A 127 -3.96 -0.03 10.53
CA ASN A 127 -3.34 1.29 10.53
C ASN A 127 -2.10 1.44 11.46
N LYS A 128 -1.71 0.35 12.12
CA LYS A 128 -0.46 0.25 12.89
C LYS A 128 0.59 -0.61 12.16
N GLY A 129 0.28 -1.05 10.93
CA GLY A 129 1.15 -1.91 10.13
C GLY A 129 1.12 -3.39 10.54
N LYS A 130 0.15 -3.81 11.37
CA LYS A 130 0.03 -5.19 11.82
C LYS A 130 -0.87 -6.01 10.91
N VAL A 131 -0.40 -7.19 10.49
CA VAL A 131 -1.22 -8.16 9.75
C VAL A 131 -2.38 -8.63 10.62
N ARG A 132 -3.60 -8.51 10.10
CA ARG A 132 -4.83 -8.92 10.80
C ARG A 132 -5.46 -10.17 10.18
N GLU A 133 -5.32 -10.34 8.88
CA GLU A 133 -5.84 -11.50 8.13
C GLU A 133 -4.91 -11.85 6.99
N GLN A 134 -4.85 -13.16 6.68
CA GLN A 134 -4.27 -13.72 5.46
C GLN A 134 -5.37 -14.51 4.75
N LEU A 135 -5.82 -13.99 3.64
CA LEU A 135 -6.92 -14.57 2.86
C LEU A 135 -6.32 -15.36 1.67
N MET A 136 -6.45 -16.66 1.72
CA MET A 136 -5.95 -17.56 0.68
C MET A 136 -7.01 -17.76 -0.40
N GLY A 137 -6.56 -17.82 -1.66
CA GLY A 137 -7.44 -18.03 -2.81
C GLY A 137 -8.22 -16.78 -3.23
N GLU A 138 -9.11 -16.95 -4.21
CA GLU A 138 -9.90 -15.88 -4.81
C GLU A 138 -10.76 -15.14 -3.78
N GLN A 139 -10.74 -13.82 -3.85
CA GLN A 139 -11.54 -12.93 -3.01
C GLN A 139 -12.56 -12.18 -3.85
N THR A 140 -13.67 -11.80 -3.22
CA THR A 140 -14.66 -10.89 -3.80
C THR A 140 -14.60 -9.52 -3.10
N ALA A 141 -14.99 -8.46 -3.79
CA ALA A 141 -15.06 -7.11 -3.21
C ALA A 141 -15.92 -7.10 -1.93
N ALA A 142 -17.09 -7.73 -1.97
CA ALA A 142 -17.99 -7.82 -0.83
C ALA A 142 -17.39 -8.62 0.34
N GLY A 143 -16.69 -9.71 0.06
CA GLY A 143 -16.04 -10.54 1.07
C GLY A 143 -14.93 -9.80 1.81
N VAL A 144 -14.04 -9.13 1.07
CA VAL A 144 -12.97 -8.32 1.68
C VAL A 144 -13.54 -7.13 2.44
N MET A 145 -14.57 -6.45 1.91
CA MET A 145 -15.23 -5.35 2.59
C MET A 145 -15.81 -5.78 3.95
N ALA A 146 -16.53 -6.90 4.00
CA ALA A 146 -17.09 -7.44 5.24
C ALA A 146 -15.99 -7.78 6.26
N LYS A 147 -14.86 -8.32 5.82
CA LYS A 147 -13.69 -8.57 6.68
C LYS A 147 -13.10 -7.29 7.25
N LEU A 148 -12.90 -6.26 6.41
CA LEU A 148 -12.41 -4.95 6.83
C LEU A 148 -13.31 -4.35 7.91
N GLU A 149 -14.62 -4.30 7.69
CA GLU A 149 -15.61 -3.77 8.63
C GLU A 149 -15.57 -4.52 9.97
N ALA A 150 -15.54 -5.86 9.92
CA ALA A 150 -15.48 -6.68 11.12
C ALA A 150 -14.18 -6.48 11.93
N LEU A 151 -13.05 -6.26 11.26
CA LEU A 151 -11.76 -6.01 11.90
C LEU A 151 -11.69 -4.60 12.48
N GLN A 152 -12.21 -3.60 11.77
CA GLN A 152 -12.25 -2.20 12.24
C GLN A 152 -13.15 -2.03 13.46
N ALA A 153 -14.25 -2.77 13.54
CA ALA A 153 -15.15 -2.73 14.70
C ALA A 153 -14.52 -3.28 15.99
N LYS A 154 -13.43 -4.03 15.90
CA LYS A 154 -12.71 -4.66 17.03
C LYS A 154 -11.41 -3.91 17.41
N ASN A 155 -11.13 -2.76 16.80
CA ASN A 155 -9.83 -2.08 16.92
C ASN A 155 -9.84 -0.90 17.90
#